data_fcfa447848b4ab5788cf8106dce5bbec
#
_entry.id   fcfa447848b4ab5788cf8106dce5bbec
#
_cell.length_a   1.000
_cell.length_b   1.000
_cell.length_c   1.000
_cell.angle_alpha   90.00
_cell.angle_beta   90.00
_cell.angle_gamma   90.00
#
_symmetry.space_group_name_H-M   'P 1'
#
loop_
_entity.id
_entity.type
_entity.pdbx_description
1 polymer ?
#
loop_
_entity_poly.entity_id
_entity_poly.type
_entity_poly.pdbx_seq_one_letter_code
_entity_poly.pdbx_strand_id
1 'polypeptide(L)'
;YLYHCGHYLPMEKRSPHYRLEEIQLVVADPESRPFTVTALRGGLALGLTESEMRRTVAELDRGDFYKSMTTHSDHRCWQDVYHGETEGGIAVYIKVTACEEDRPPVIQFKAR
;
A
#
# COMPACT_ATOMS: atom_id res chain seq x y z
N TYR A 1 -25.82 -16.48 -5.42
CA TYR A 1 -25.62 -15.97 -5.59
C TYR A 1 -25.22 -15.59 -5.46
N LEU A 2 -25.38 -15.76 -5.45
CA LEU A 2 -25.18 -15.39 -5.54
C LEU A 2 -24.50 -15.38 -5.47
N TYR A 3 -24.40 -15.87 -5.51
CA TYR A 3 -23.94 -15.93 -5.64
C TYR A 3 -23.27 -16.43 -5.43
N HIS A 4 -23.26 -16.95 -5.41
CA HIS A 4 -22.87 -17.41 -5.55
C HIS A 4 -22.15 -17.70 -5.61
N CYS A 5 -23.07 -18.53 -5.48
CA CYS A 5 -22.07 -19.23 -5.28
C CYS A 5 -20.69 -18.62 -5.00
N GLY A 6 -19.79 -18.83 -4.41
CA GLY A 6 -18.48 -18.38 -4.22
C GLY A 6 -18.13 -16.93 -4.54
N HIS A 7 -19.07 -16.13 -4.91
CA HIS A 7 -18.85 -14.72 -5.19
C HIS A 7 -19.02 -13.89 -3.94
N TYR A 8 -18.05 -13.03 -3.65
CA TYR A 8 -18.19 -12.04 -2.59
C TYR A 8 -17.60 -10.73 -3.08
N LEU A 9 -18.16 -9.65 -2.60
CA LEU A 9 -17.60 -8.33 -2.84
C LEU A 9 -16.57 -8.01 -1.79
N PRO A 10 -15.45 -7.35 -2.14
CA PRO A 10 -14.50 -6.92 -1.13
C PRO A 10 -15.19 -6.05 -0.08
N MET A 11 -14.82 -6.28 1.18
CA MET A 11 -15.29 -5.43 2.27
C MET A 11 -14.44 -4.18 2.32
N GLU A 12 -15.06 -3.08 2.73
CA GLU A 12 -14.36 -1.81 2.88
C GLU A 12 -14.60 -1.24 4.26
N LYS A 13 -13.63 -0.49 4.77
CA LYS A 13 -13.79 0.28 6.00
C LYS A 13 -13.01 1.58 5.89
N ARG A 14 -13.37 2.54 6.71
CA ARG A 14 -12.78 3.88 6.69
C ARG A 14 -11.72 4.08 7.77
N SER A 15 -11.25 3.01 8.38
CA SER A 15 -10.16 3.07 9.35
C SER A 15 -9.01 2.19 8.87
N PRO A 16 -7.76 2.58 9.12
CA PRO A 16 -6.61 1.76 8.73
C PRO A 16 -6.64 0.39 9.42
N HIS A 17 -6.24 -0.63 8.70
CA HIS A 17 -6.08 -1.96 9.25
C HIS A 17 -4.68 -2.15 9.85
N TYR A 18 -3.69 -1.49 9.25
CA TYR A 18 -2.31 -1.56 9.71
C TYR A 18 -1.90 -0.21 10.30
N ARG A 19 -0.97 -0.24 11.23
CA ARG A 19 -0.47 1.00 11.83
C ARG A 19 0.51 1.66 10.88
N LEU A 20 0.25 2.91 10.53
CA LEU A 20 1.10 3.67 9.62
C LEU A 20 2.54 3.75 10.14
N GLU A 21 2.71 3.95 11.45
CA GLU A 21 4.02 4.06 12.07
C GLU A 21 4.88 2.82 11.84
N GLU A 22 4.26 1.63 11.85
CA GLU A 22 4.98 0.38 11.61
C GLU A 22 5.42 0.27 10.16
N ILE A 23 4.57 0.71 9.24
CA ILE A 23 4.89 0.73 7.81
C ILE A 23 6.05 1.70 7.57
N GLN A 24 6.02 2.85 8.22
CA GLN A 24 7.08 3.85 8.08
C GLN A 24 8.41 3.35 8.64
N LEU A 25 8.39 2.56 9.70
CA LEU A 25 9.60 1.93 10.21
C LEU A 25 10.19 0.94 9.20
N VAL A 26 9.34 0.21 8.49
CA VAL A 26 9.82 -0.72 7.46
C VAL A 26 10.54 0.04 6.34
N VAL A 27 9.94 1.12 5.83
CA VAL A 27 10.59 1.86 4.73
C VAL A 27 11.82 2.64 5.19
N ALA A 28 11.93 2.93 6.49
CA ALA A 28 13.11 3.59 7.04
C ALA A 28 14.31 2.64 7.16
N ASP A 29 14.07 1.34 7.18
CA ASP A 29 15.12 0.34 7.25
C ASP A 29 15.68 0.08 5.85
N PRO A 30 16.93 0.47 5.58
CA PRO A 30 17.51 0.31 4.24
C PRO A 30 17.67 -1.15 3.82
N GLU A 31 17.65 -2.08 4.78
CA GLU A 31 17.75 -3.51 4.47
C GLU A 31 16.40 -4.11 4.09
N SER A 32 15.29 -3.41 4.32
CA SER A 32 13.98 -3.92 3.98
C SER A 32 13.74 -3.89 2.47
N ARG A 33 12.85 -4.74 2.01
CA ARG A 33 12.44 -4.80 0.60
C ARG A 33 10.91 -4.78 0.54
N PRO A 34 10.29 -3.63 0.89
CA PRO A 34 8.83 -3.58 1.02
C PRO A 34 8.10 -3.46 -0.32
N PHE A 35 8.75 -2.96 -1.36
CA PHE A 35 8.05 -2.70 -2.62
C PHE A 35 7.98 -3.95 -3.49
N THR A 36 6.83 -4.20 -4.10
CA THR A 36 6.69 -5.26 -5.10
C THR A 36 7.47 -4.88 -6.35
N VAL A 37 7.78 -5.87 -7.20
CA VAL A 37 8.44 -5.61 -8.48
C VAL A 37 7.61 -4.65 -9.33
N THR A 38 6.29 -4.85 -9.35
CA THR A 38 5.38 -3.97 -10.08
C THR A 38 5.45 -2.54 -9.54
N ALA A 39 5.55 -2.39 -8.22
CA ALA A 39 5.68 -1.06 -7.61
C ALA A 39 6.98 -0.38 -8.03
N LEU A 40 8.08 -1.11 -8.02
CA LEU A 40 9.37 -0.56 -8.42
C LEU A 40 9.36 -0.13 -9.89
N ARG A 41 8.74 -0.93 -10.75
CA ARG A 41 8.58 -0.57 -12.17
C ARG A 41 7.69 0.65 -12.33
N GLY A 42 6.61 0.73 -11.56
CA GLY A 42 5.71 1.88 -11.58
C GLY A 42 6.41 3.15 -11.14
N GLY A 43 7.21 3.08 -10.09
CA GLY A 43 8.00 4.22 -9.63
C GLY A 43 9.00 4.66 -10.67
N LEU A 44 9.72 3.71 -11.27
CA LEU A 44 10.69 4.02 -12.31
C LEU A 44 10.04 4.70 -13.51
N ALA A 45 8.85 4.22 -13.90
CA ALA A 45 8.10 4.83 -15.01
C ALA A 45 7.69 6.28 -14.70
N LEU A 46 7.58 6.63 -13.43
CA LEU A 46 7.30 8.00 -12.99
C LEU A 46 8.56 8.82 -12.78
N GLY A 47 9.73 8.25 -13.07
CA GLY A 47 11.01 8.91 -12.87
C GLY A 47 11.48 8.94 -11.42
N LEU A 48 10.97 8.04 -10.59
CA LEU A 48 11.32 8.01 -9.16
C LEU A 48 12.38 6.95 -8.88
N THR A 49 13.28 7.28 -7.96
CA THR A 49 14.19 6.29 -7.39
C THR A 49 13.47 5.56 -6.26
N GLU A 50 13.99 4.41 -5.86
CA GLU A 50 13.45 3.70 -4.72
C GLU A 50 13.52 4.57 -3.45
N SER A 51 14.59 5.34 -3.32
CA SER A 51 14.77 6.26 -2.20
C SER A 51 13.65 7.29 -2.13
N GLU A 52 13.25 7.83 -3.28
CA GLU A 52 12.14 8.77 -3.35
C GLU A 52 10.80 8.11 -3.02
N MET A 53 10.62 6.86 -3.46
CA MET A 53 9.43 6.10 -3.12
C MET A 53 9.35 5.87 -1.60
N ARG A 54 10.46 5.49 -0.98
CA ARG A 54 10.53 5.30 0.48
C ARG A 54 10.21 6.59 1.22
N ARG A 55 10.74 7.71 0.72
CA ARG A 55 10.47 9.03 1.32
C ARG A 55 8.98 9.36 1.24
N THR A 56 8.36 9.10 0.10
CA THR A 56 6.93 9.38 -0.08
C THR A 56 6.09 8.62 0.95
N VAL A 57 6.41 7.36 1.19
CA VAL A 57 5.71 6.57 2.22
C VAL A 57 6.02 7.11 3.62
N ALA A 58 7.26 7.47 3.88
CA ALA A 58 7.66 7.98 5.18
C ALA A 58 6.98 9.32 5.53
N GLU A 59 6.60 10.08 4.52
CA GLU A 59 5.97 11.38 4.71
C GLU A 59 4.44 11.33 4.73
N LEU A 60 3.86 10.14 4.58
CA LEU A 60 2.41 9.99 4.71
C LEU A 60 1.96 10.33 6.13
N ASP A 61 0.79 10.94 6.23
CA ASP A 61 0.15 11.13 7.53
C ASP A 61 -1.24 10.49 7.51
N ARG A 62 -1.92 10.52 8.63
CA ARG A 62 -3.23 9.89 8.75
C ARG A 62 -4.28 10.52 7.85
N GLY A 63 -4.12 11.78 7.51
CA GLY A 63 -5.02 12.48 6.60
C GLY A 63 -4.94 11.97 5.17
N ASP A 64 -3.86 11.29 4.81
CA ASP A 64 -3.67 10.72 3.48
C ASP A 64 -4.39 9.38 3.31
N PHE A 65 -4.88 8.80 4.38
CA PHE A 65 -5.59 7.53 4.32
C PHE A 65 -6.89 7.68 3.52
N TYR A 66 -7.09 6.79 2.57
CA TYR A 66 -8.29 6.78 1.74
C TYR A 66 -9.29 5.74 2.24
N LYS A 67 -8.90 4.46 2.23
CA LYS A 67 -9.77 3.38 2.69
C LYS A 67 -8.96 2.11 2.92
N SER A 68 -9.56 1.17 3.63
CA SER A 68 -9.06 -0.19 3.73
C SER A 68 -10.08 -1.12 3.08
N MET A 69 -9.60 -2.13 2.35
CA MET A 69 -10.49 -3.08 1.69
C MET A 69 -9.86 -4.46 1.68
N THR A 70 -10.71 -5.49 1.64
CA THR A 70 -10.20 -6.85 1.49
C THR A 70 -9.84 -7.08 0.02
N THR A 71 -8.89 -7.97 -0.21
CA THR A 71 -8.47 -8.30 -1.57
C THR A 71 -9.49 -9.24 -2.22
N HIS A 72 -9.51 -9.25 -3.55
CA HIS A 72 -10.39 -10.15 -4.31
C HIS A 72 -10.01 -11.61 -4.13
N SER A 73 -8.72 -11.88 -3.94
CA SER A 73 -8.22 -13.24 -3.82
C SER A 73 -8.37 -13.80 -2.41
N ASP A 74 -8.46 -12.95 -1.39
CA ASP A 74 -8.57 -13.39 -0.01
C ASP A 74 -9.32 -12.33 0.80
N HIS A 75 -10.56 -12.63 1.18
CA HIS A 75 -11.41 -11.71 1.94
C HIS A 75 -10.94 -11.51 3.39
N ARG A 76 -9.91 -12.26 3.82
CA ARG A 76 -9.29 -12.08 5.14
C ARG A 76 -8.07 -11.18 5.10
N CYS A 77 -7.65 -10.81 3.90
CA CYS A 77 -6.46 -9.99 3.72
C CYS A 77 -6.87 -8.54 3.43
N TRP A 78 -6.54 -7.65 4.34
CA TRP A 78 -6.85 -6.23 4.20
C TRP A 78 -5.73 -5.49 3.49
N GLN A 79 -6.12 -4.53 2.69
CA GLN A 79 -5.20 -3.65 1.98
C GLN A 79 -5.56 -2.21 2.33
N ASP A 80 -4.62 -1.51 2.93
CA ASP A 80 -4.79 -0.09 3.24
C ASP A 80 -4.34 0.73 2.05
N VAL A 81 -5.16 1.70 1.65
CA VAL A 81 -4.90 2.56 0.50
C VAL A 81 -4.70 3.98 0.98
N TYR A 82 -3.58 4.57 0.61
CA TYR A 82 -3.26 5.97 0.88
C TYR A 82 -3.14 6.75 -0.41
N HIS A 83 -3.55 8.01 -0.38
CA HIS A 83 -3.31 8.97 -1.45
C HIS A 83 -2.08 9.78 -1.05
N GLY A 84 -0.97 9.52 -1.73
CA GLY A 84 0.26 10.24 -1.44
C GLY A 84 0.61 11.22 -2.55
N GLU A 85 1.59 12.04 -2.27
CA GLU A 85 2.17 12.95 -3.26
C GLU A 85 3.67 12.94 -3.08
N THR A 86 4.40 12.79 -4.18
CA THR A 86 5.86 12.81 -4.12
C THR A 86 6.37 14.22 -3.90
N GLU A 87 7.64 14.34 -3.57
CA GLU A 87 8.28 15.65 -3.39
C GLU A 87 8.13 16.50 -4.65
N GLY A 88 8.17 15.88 -5.82
CA GLY A 88 7.98 16.58 -7.09
C GLY A 88 6.54 16.86 -7.46
N GLY A 89 5.59 16.55 -6.60
CA GLY A 89 4.18 16.85 -6.83
C GLY A 89 3.40 15.80 -7.60
N ILE A 90 3.94 14.59 -7.74
CA ILE A 90 3.25 13.51 -8.46
C ILE A 90 2.29 12.82 -7.51
N ALA A 91 1.01 12.77 -7.87
CA ALA A 91 0.00 12.08 -7.08
C ALA A 91 0.10 10.57 -7.30
N VAL A 92 0.11 9.82 -6.20
CA VAL A 92 0.29 8.36 -6.25
C VAL A 92 -0.69 7.66 -5.33
N TYR A 93 -1.01 6.40 -5.66
CA TYR A 93 -1.65 5.47 -4.74
C TYR A 93 -0.56 4.65 -4.06
N ILE A 94 -0.69 4.48 -2.76
CA ILE A 94 0.19 3.63 -1.98
C ILE A 94 -0.71 2.61 -1.29
N LYS A 95 -0.49 1.33 -1.60
CA LYS A 95 -1.32 0.24 -1.07
C LYS A 95 -0.47 -0.69 -0.24
N VAL A 96 -0.89 -0.92 0.99
CA VAL A 96 -0.13 -1.71 1.97
C VAL A 96 -0.88 -2.97 2.31
N THR A 97 -0.21 -4.10 2.22
CA THR A 97 -0.79 -5.41 2.51
C THR A 97 0.18 -6.21 3.38
N ALA A 98 -0.34 -6.84 4.43
CA ALA A 98 0.47 -7.67 5.32
C ALA A 98 -0.35 -8.90 5.73
N CYS A 99 -0.63 -9.78 4.76
CA CYS A 99 -1.53 -10.92 4.96
C CYS A 99 -0.89 -12.08 5.70
N GLU A 100 0.42 -12.15 5.76
CA GLU A 100 1.16 -13.24 6.40
C GLU A 100 1.91 -12.72 7.60
N GLU A 101 1.73 -13.40 8.75
CA GLU A 101 2.35 -12.97 10.01
C GLU A 101 3.88 -12.98 9.96
N ASP A 102 4.45 -13.90 9.19
CA ASP A 102 5.90 -14.09 9.13
C ASP A 102 6.58 -13.17 8.14
N ARG A 103 5.81 -12.37 7.42
CA ARG A 103 6.38 -11.52 6.38
C ARG A 103 6.13 -10.05 6.68
N PRO A 104 7.10 -9.20 6.36
CA PRO A 104 6.88 -7.77 6.48
C PRO A 104 5.81 -7.31 5.49
N PRO A 105 5.19 -6.17 5.73
CA PRO A 105 4.22 -5.60 4.80
C PRO A 105 4.82 -5.41 3.42
N VAL A 106 4.00 -5.62 2.39
CA VAL A 106 4.38 -5.30 1.01
C VAL A 106 3.62 -4.07 0.56
N ILE A 107 4.30 -3.25 -0.22
CA ILE A 107 3.78 -1.96 -0.65
C ILE A 107 3.71 -1.91 -2.17
N GLN A 108 2.52 -1.58 -2.67
CA GLN A 108 2.33 -1.27 -4.08
C GLN A 108 2.31 0.25 -4.23
N PHE A 109 2.82 0.71 -5.35
CA PHE A 109 3.02 2.14 -5.59
C PHE A 109 2.74 2.41 -7.06
N LYS A 110 1.78 3.28 -7.35
CA LYS A 110 1.45 3.57 -8.74
C LYS A 110 0.86 4.95 -8.89
N ALA A 111 0.89 5.46 -10.12
CA ALA A 111 0.31 6.77 -10.44
C ALA A 111 -1.18 6.78 -10.11
N ARG A 112 -1.61 7.91 -9.63
CA ARG A 112 -3.00 8.14 -9.29
C ARG A 112 -3.77 8.81 -10.43
#